data_bd4c586180257ee234a477ce8bd4e38b
#
_entry.id   bd4c586180257ee234a477ce8bd4e38b
#
_cell.length_a   1.000
_cell.length_b   1.000
_cell.length_c   1.000
_cell.angle_alpha   90.00
_cell.angle_beta   90.00
_cell.angle_gamma   90.00
#
_symmetry.space_group_name_H-M   'P 1'
#
loop_
_entity.id
_entity.type
_entity.pdbx_description
1 polymer ?
#
loop_
_entity_poly.entity_id
_entity_poly.type
_entity_poly.pdbx_seq_one_letter_code
_entity_poly.pdbx_strand_id
1 'polypeptide(L)'
;MTPTPLAPDSAGLGLRRALLPDMRRAASGSFDFVEVAPENWIGVGGALGDGFADLASRYPVVCHGLSLSVGGPAPLDETFLAKLRRFMDAHRCPLYSEHLSACGDSRGQLYDLLPLPFSDESVHHVAGRIRRVQDILGQRIAIENISYYAAPFQRMREIDFVNAVLAEADCLLLLDVNNIVVNATNHRYDPSDFLAALPGERVACIHVAGHYDEADDLKVDTHGSAVNAQVWGLLEEAYRRFGRRPTLLERDFNLPPFEDLLDELGQVRRRLAGAGAREQRHAA
;
A
#
# COMPACT_ATOMS: atom_id res chain seq x y z
N MET A 1 -14.61 -0.78 -19.89
CA MET A 1 -13.85 -2.06 -19.91
C MET A 1 -13.28 -2.24 -18.50
N THR A 2 -13.43 -3.39 -17.91
CA THR A 2 -12.84 -3.69 -16.59
C THR A 2 -11.31 -3.62 -16.69
N PRO A 3 -10.61 -2.94 -15.77
CA PRO A 3 -9.15 -2.92 -15.75
C PRO A 3 -8.58 -4.34 -15.60
N THR A 4 -7.44 -4.60 -16.23
CA THR A 4 -6.76 -5.90 -16.11
C THR A 4 -6.03 -5.93 -14.76
N PRO A 5 -6.27 -6.92 -13.90
CA PRO A 5 -5.52 -7.08 -12.67
C PRO A 5 -4.01 -7.21 -12.92
N LEU A 6 -3.21 -6.80 -11.93
CA LEU A 6 -1.76 -7.03 -11.98
C LEU A 6 -1.47 -8.54 -11.91
N ALA A 7 -0.44 -8.99 -12.60
CA ALA A 7 0.02 -10.37 -12.49
C ALA A 7 0.63 -10.61 -11.10
N PRO A 8 0.44 -11.80 -10.51
CA PRO A 8 0.92 -12.09 -9.15
C PRO A 8 2.43 -11.96 -8.95
N ASP A 9 3.21 -12.03 -10.02
CA ASP A 9 4.67 -11.91 -10.04
C ASP A 9 5.16 -10.52 -10.47
N SER A 10 4.26 -9.52 -10.53
CA SER A 10 4.63 -8.14 -10.86
C SER A 10 5.38 -7.47 -9.71
N ALA A 11 6.47 -6.76 -10.06
CA ALA A 11 7.24 -5.93 -9.15
C ALA A 11 7.16 -4.45 -9.60
N GLY A 12 6.69 -3.56 -8.74
CA GLY A 12 6.43 -2.16 -9.04
C GLY A 12 7.24 -1.18 -8.22
N LEU A 13 7.23 0.09 -8.64
CA LEU A 13 7.85 1.21 -7.95
C LEU A 13 6.84 2.33 -7.68
N GLY A 14 6.96 2.94 -6.51
CA GLY A 14 6.27 4.18 -6.16
C GLY A 14 6.76 5.35 -7.01
N LEU A 15 5.86 5.99 -7.76
CA LEU A 15 6.21 7.17 -8.56
C LEU A 15 6.24 8.43 -7.69
N ARG A 16 7.41 8.92 -7.41
CA ARG A 16 7.64 10.26 -6.85
C ARG A 16 8.00 11.21 -8.01
N ARG A 17 7.57 12.48 -7.94
CA ARG A 17 7.83 13.45 -9.03
C ARG A 17 9.29 13.55 -9.41
N ALA A 18 10.20 13.43 -8.43
CA ALA A 18 11.65 13.45 -8.65
C ALA A 18 12.13 12.26 -9.50
N LEU A 19 11.47 11.11 -9.43
CA LEU A 19 11.84 9.89 -10.17
C LEU A 19 11.27 9.86 -11.59
N LEU A 20 10.28 10.70 -11.92
CA LEU A 20 9.60 10.65 -13.20
C LEU A 20 10.56 10.71 -14.42
N PRO A 21 11.59 11.59 -14.46
CA PRO A 21 12.53 11.63 -15.58
C PRO A 21 13.30 10.31 -15.76
N ASP A 22 13.72 9.68 -14.67
CA ASP A 22 14.49 8.42 -14.69
C ASP A 22 13.60 7.25 -15.08
N MET A 23 12.42 7.14 -14.49
CA MET A 23 11.43 6.10 -14.80
C MET A 23 10.98 6.16 -16.27
N ARG A 24 10.88 7.37 -16.86
CA ARG A 24 10.59 7.52 -18.28
C ARG A 24 11.71 7.04 -19.18
N ARG A 25 12.96 7.18 -18.77
CA ARG A 25 14.15 6.73 -19.51
C ARG A 25 14.50 5.26 -19.28
N ALA A 26 13.94 4.65 -18.25
CA ALA A 26 14.20 3.27 -17.90
C ALA A 26 13.88 2.32 -19.07
N ALA A 27 14.71 1.27 -19.19
CA ALA A 27 14.48 0.21 -20.16
C ALA A 27 13.11 -0.47 -19.93
N SER A 28 12.48 -0.94 -21.01
CA SER A 28 11.24 -1.70 -20.91
C SER A 28 11.45 -2.93 -20.01
N GLY A 29 10.54 -3.15 -19.05
CA GLY A 29 10.63 -4.25 -18.10
C GLY A 29 11.53 -3.97 -16.88
N SER A 30 12.07 -2.76 -16.69
CA SER A 30 12.76 -2.39 -15.45
C SER A 30 11.86 -2.52 -14.22
N PHE A 31 10.59 -2.21 -14.37
CA PHE A 31 9.50 -2.44 -13.40
C PHE A 31 8.24 -2.85 -14.16
N ASP A 32 7.25 -3.42 -13.47
CA ASP A 32 6.07 -4.00 -14.12
C ASP A 32 4.82 -3.11 -13.96
N PHE A 33 4.77 -2.27 -12.94
CA PHE A 33 3.71 -1.28 -12.70
C PHE A 33 4.26 -0.11 -11.90
N VAL A 34 3.48 0.97 -11.85
CA VAL A 34 3.79 2.14 -11.03
C VAL A 34 2.64 2.44 -10.08
N GLU A 35 2.98 2.91 -8.88
CA GLU A 35 1.99 3.40 -7.94
C GLU A 35 2.09 4.91 -7.80
N VAL A 36 0.92 5.56 -7.70
CA VAL A 36 0.81 7.01 -7.56
C VAL A 36 -0.17 7.39 -6.44
N ALA A 37 0.13 8.45 -5.73
CA ALA A 37 -0.88 9.16 -4.95
C ALA A 37 -1.72 10.02 -5.89
N PRO A 38 -3.00 9.67 -6.13
CA PRO A 38 -3.81 10.36 -7.13
C PRO A 38 -3.97 11.85 -6.83
N GLU A 39 -3.91 12.26 -5.57
CA GLU A 39 -3.92 13.66 -5.14
C GLU A 39 -2.82 14.50 -5.79
N ASN A 40 -1.68 13.87 -6.07
CA ASN A 40 -0.53 14.53 -6.67
C ASN A 40 -0.61 14.64 -8.20
N TRP A 41 -1.57 13.97 -8.85
CA TRP A 41 -1.64 13.86 -10.31
C TRP A 41 -2.99 14.30 -10.91
N ILE A 42 -4.09 14.28 -10.14
CA ILE A 42 -5.39 14.75 -10.60
C ILE A 42 -5.32 16.24 -10.96
N GLY A 43 -5.60 16.56 -12.21
CA GLY A 43 -5.60 17.94 -12.72
C GLY A 43 -4.20 18.50 -13.03
N VAL A 44 -3.14 17.70 -12.92
CA VAL A 44 -1.80 18.12 -13.32
C VAL A 44 -1.67 18.12 -14.83
N GLY A 45 -1.25 19.25 -15.40
CA GLY A 45 -1.01 19.46 -16.82
C GLY A 45 0.42 19.87 -17.14
N GLY A 46 0.63 20.31 -18.39
CA GLY A 46 1.95 20.74 -18.90
C GLY A 46 2.97 19.61 -18.91
N ALA A 47 4.25 19.96 -18.92
CA ALA A 47 5.33 18.98 -19.07
C ALA A 47 5.32 17.86 -18.03
N LEU A 48 4.85 18.15 -16.80
CA LEU A 48 4.74 17.15 -15.75
C LEU A 48 3.59 16.16 -16.04
N GLY A 49 2.41 16.67 -16.41
CA GLY A 49 1.26 15.85 -16.80
C GLY A 49 1.53 15.02 -18.06
N ASP A 50 2.18 15.62 -19.06
CA ASP A 50 2.58 14.93 -20.29
C ASP A 50 3.58 13.80 -19.99
N GLY A 51 4.54 14.06 -19.08
CA GLY A 51 5.50 13.07 -18.61
C GLY A 51 4.84 11.89 -17.88
N PHE A 52 3.85 12.17 -17.05
CA PHE A 52 3.05 11.13 -16.41
C PHE A 52 2.22 10.33 -17.42
N ALA A 53 1.53 11.00 -18.35
CA ALA A 53 0.74 10.34 -19.39
C ALA A 53 1.58 9.41 -20.27
N ASP A 54 2.82 9.83 -20.62
CA ASP A 54 3.77 8.98 -21.33
C ASP A 54 4.10 7.70 -20.51
N LEU A 55 4.41 7.83 -19.23
CA LEU A 55 4.70 6.69 -18.36
C LEU A 55 3.48 5.78 -18.20
N ALA A 56 2.31 6.34 -17.94
CA ALA A 56 1.04 5.63 -17.77
C ALA A 56 0.56 4.92 -19.06
N SER A 57 1.03 5.35 -20.23
CA SER A 57 0.76 4.66 -21.49
C SER A 57 1.54 3.35 -21.64
N ARG A 58 2.64 3.18 -20.90
CA ARG A 58 3.55 2.04 -21.01
C ARG A 58 3.42 1.04 -19.85
N TYR A 59 2.96 1.52 -18.72
CA TYR A 59 2.89 0.71 -17.49
C TYR A 59 1.51 0.79 -16.85
N PRO A 60 0.99 -0.29 -16.27
CA PRO A 60 -0.18 -0.24 -15.39
C PRO A 60 0.06 0.75 -14.26
N VAL A 61 -0.97 1.55 -13.94
CA VAL A 61 -0.96 2.49 -12.83
C VAL A 61 -1.91 2.00 -11.75
N VAL A 62 -1.42 1.86 -10.52
CA VAL A 62 -2.26 1.69 -9.33
C VAL A 62 -2.28 2.98 -8.53
N CYS A 63 -3.33 3.19 -7.77
CA CYS A 63 -3.51 4.39 -6.97
C CYS A 63 -3.48 4.03 -5.48
N HIS A 64 -2.67 4.77 -4.73
CA HIS A 64 -2.61 4.71 -3.27
C HIS A 64 -2.91 6.10 -2.71
N GLY A 65 -4.05 6.25 -2.03
CA GLY A 65 -4.57 7.53 -1.56
C GLY A 65 -3.91 8.00 -0.27
N LEU A 66 -3.80 9.32 -0.12
CA LEU A 66 -3.16 9.96 1.03
C LEU A 66 -4.14 10.75 1.91
N SER A 67 -5.33 11.07 1.40
CA SER A 67 -6.12 12.15 2.00
C SER A 67 -7.57 11.83 2.31
N LEU A 68 -8.05 10.65 1.93
CA LEU A 68 -9.47 10.32 2.10
C LEU A 68 -9.88 10.16 3.57
N SER A 69 -8.92 9.85 4.46
CA SER A 69 -9.16 9.76 5.91
C SER A 69 -10.32 8.84 6.22
N VAL A 70 -10.24 7.57 5.77
CA VAL A 70 -11.36 6.61 5.89
C VAL A 70 -11.85 6.40 7.32
N GLY A 71 -10.97 6.61 8.32
CA GLY A 71 -11.30 6.55 9.75
C GLY A 71 -11.62 7.91 10.37
N GLY A 72 -11.53 9.01 9.60
CA GLY A 72 -11.72 10.35 10.11
C GLY A 72 -13.18 10.69 10.49
N PRO A 73 -13.38 11.73 11.33
CA PRO A 73 -14.72 12.11 11.79
C PRO A 73 -15.48 12.97 10.77
N ALA A 74 -14.78 13.62 9.81
CA ALA A 74 -15.42 14.45 8.81
C ALA A 74 -16.15 13.61 7.74
N PRO A 75 -17.18 14.12 7.07
CA PRO A 75 -17.78 13.46 5.91
C PRO A 75 -16.73 13.13 4.84
N LEU A 76 -16.95 12.07 4.06
CA LEU A 76 -16.10 11.76 2.89
C LEU A 76 -16.20 12.90 1.86
N ASP A 77 -15.06 13.26 1.27
CA ASP A 77 -15.05 14.19 0.14
C ASP A 77 -15.50 13.46 -1.15
N GLU A 78 -16.83 13.44 -1.36
CA GLU A 78 -17.39 12.83 -2.57
C GLU A 78 -17.02 13.59 -3.86
N THR A 79 -16.64 14.86 -3.75
CA THR A 79 -16.13 15.64 -4.89
C THR A 79 -14.76 15.11 -5.32
N PHE A 80 -13.89 14.84 -4.35
CA PHE A 80 -12.61 14.18 -4.61
C PHE A 80 -12.81 12.77 -5.17
N LEU A 81 -13.69 11.97 -4.56
CA LEU A 81 -13.99 10.62 -5.02
C LEU A 81 -14.49 10.59 -6.48
N ALA A 82 -15.31 11.57 -6.88
CA ALA A 82 -15.74 11.70 -8.27
C ALA A 82 -14.58 12.05 -9.23
N LYS A 83 -13.60 12.83 -8.79
CA LYS A 83 -12.37 13.12 -9.57
C LYS A 83 -11.48 11.89 -9.63
N LEU A 84 -11.30 11.20 -8.51
CA LEU A 84 -10.55 9.97 -8.40
C LEU A 84 -11.10 8.89 -9.35
N ARG A 85 -12.41 8.67 -9.35
CA ARG A 85 -13.04 7.73 -10.28
C ARG A 85 -12.70 8.04 -11.73
N ARG A 86 -12.84 9.32 -12.15
CA ARG A 86 -12.48 9.72 -13.52
C ARG A 86 -11.00 9.50 -13.83
N PHE A 87 -10.12 9.75 -12.87
CA PHE A 87 -8.68 9.49 -13.01
C PHE A 87 -8.41 7.99 -13.17
N MET A 88 -9.01 7.17 -12.34
CA MET A 88 -8.88 5.70 -12.41
C MET A 88 -9.41 5.15 -13.73
N ASP A 89 -10.55 5.63 -14.20
CA ASP A 89 -11.14 5.23 -15.48
C ASP A 89 -10.22 5.62 -16.66
N ALA A 90 -9.67 6.85 -16.64
CA ALA A 90 -8.78 7.36 -17.69
C ALA A 90 -7.47 6.57 -17.81
N HIS A 91 -6.92 6.14 -16.68
CA HIS A 91 -5.66 5.38 -16.60
C HIS A 91 -5.88 3.87 -16.44
N ARG A 92 -7.13 3.40 -16.41
CA ARG A 92 -7.51 1.98 -16.23
C ARG A 92 -6.87 1.37 -15.00
N CYS A 93 -6.87 2.11 -13.88
CA CYS A 93 -6.25 1.68 -12.64
C CYS A 93 -6.92 0.42 -12.10
N PRO A 94 -6.20 -0.70 -11.97
CA PRO A 94 -6.78 -1.96 -11.51
C PRO A 94 -6.99 -2.00 -9.99
N LEU A 95 -6.33 -1.13 -9.25
CA LEU A 95 -6.36 -1.08 -7.79
C LEU A 95 -6.35 0.37 -7.31
N TYR A 96 -7.19 0.65 -6.32
CA TYR A 96 -7.09 1.80 -5.45
C TYR A 96 -6.95 1.30 -4.01
N SER A 97 -6.05 1.90 -3.27
CA SER A 97 -5.84 1.62 -1.85
C SER A 97 -5.83 2.89 -1.01
N GLU A 98 -6.09 2.75 0.27
CA GLU A 98 -6.09 3.81 1.27
C GLU A 98 -5.57 3.30 2.61
N HIS A 99 -5.07 4.21 3.43
CA HIS A 99 -4.59 3.90 4.77
C HIS A 99 -5.75 3.66 5.75
N LEU A 100 -5.63 2.65 6.60
CA LEU A 100 -6.58 2.41 7.71
C LEU A 100 -6.31 3.41 8.85
N SER A 101 -6.60 4.68 8.60
CA SER A 101 -6.20 5.80 9.47
C SER A 101 -7.20 6.95 9.44
N ALA A 102 -6.97 7.89 10.36
CA ALA A 102 -7.50 9.24 10.29
C ALA A 102 -6.35 10.21 10.00
N CYS A 103 -6.46 11.03 8.96
CA CYS A 103 -5.44 12.01 8.58
C CYS A 103 -5.98 13.45 8.53
N GLY A 104 -7.24 13.67 8.90
CA GLY A 104 -7.83 15.00 8.89
C GLY A 104 -9.23 15.06 9.48
N ASP A 105 -9.68 16.29 9.67
CA ASP A 105 -11.05 16.61 10.12
C ASP A 105 -11.61 17.77 9.27
N SER A 106 -12.73 18.36 9.70
CA SER A 106 -13.36 19.51 9.01
C SER A 106 -12.51 20.80 9.02
N ARG A 107 -11.41 20.86 9.80
CA ARG A 107 -10.51 22.00 9.89
C ARG A 107 -9.28 21.86 8.97
N GLY A 108 -8.94 20.64 8.57
CA GLY A 108 -7.83 20.40 7.64
C GLY A 108 -7.19 19.01 7.75
N GLN A 109 -6.12 18.87 6.99
CA GLN A 109 -5.29 17.66 6.94
C GLN A 109 -4.11 17.80 7.89
N LEU A 110 -3.74 16.68 8.52
CA LEU A 110 -2.58 16.62 9.44
C LEU A 110 -1.28 16.31 8.68
N TYR A 111 -1.39 15.77 7.47
CA TYR A 111 -0.26 15.22 6.71
C TYR A 111 0.49 14.11 7.47
N ASP A 112 -0.26 13.37 8.28
CA ASP A 112 0.21 12.25 9.08
C ASP A 112 -0.94 11.24 9.26
N LEU A 113 -0.59 10.00 9.60
CA LEU A 113 -1.52 8.89 9.78
C LEU A 113 -1.78 8.65 11.26
N LEU A 114 -2.96 9.02 11.74
CA LEU A 114 -3.36 8.72 13.11
C LEU A 114 -4.03 7.37 13.19
N PRO A 115 -3.60 6.51 14.14
CA PRO A 115 -4.27 5.23 14.39
C PRO A 115 -5.69 5.46 14.89
N LEU A 116 -6.56 4.51 14.58
CA LEU A 116 -7.95 4.49 15.02
C LEU A 116 -8.07 3.82 16.39
N PRO A 117 -9.12 4.11 17.17
CA PRO A 117 -9.46 3.28 18.30
C PRO A 117 -9.78 1.85 17.84
N PHE A 118 -9.16 0.84 18.45
CA PHE A 118 -9.46 -0.56 18.13
C PHE A 118 -10.70 -1.01 18.91
N SER A 119 -11.87 -0.71 18.36
CA SER A 119 -13.18 -0.99 18.95
C SER A 119 -14.22 -1.35 17.89
N ASP A 120 -15.31 -2.01 18.30
CA ASP A 120 -16.41 -2.36 17.41
C ASP A 120 -17.04 -1.12 16.77
N GLU A 121 -17.15 0.00 17.52
CA GLU A 121 -17.69 1.25 16.99
C GLU A 121 -16.82 1.81 15.85
N SER A 122 -15.50 1.72 15.99
CA SER A 122 -14.58 2.13 14.93
C SER A 122 -14.65 1.19 13.73
N VAL A 123 -14.80 -0.11 13.94
CA VAL A 123 -15.00 -1.08 12.84
C VAL A 123 -16.24 -0.69 12.03
N HIS A 124 -17.38 -0.48 12.68
CA HIS A 124 -18.62 -0.12 12.01
C HIS A 124 -18.52 1.21 11.26
N HIS A 125 -17.91 2.23 11.89
CA HIS A 125 -17.69 3.53 11.30
C HIS A 125 -16.85 3.44 10.01
N VAL A 126 -15.69 2.82 10.11
CA VAL A 126 -14.74 2.69 8.99
C VAL A 126 -15.31 1.82 7.87
N ALA A 127 -15.88 0.67 8.22
CA ALA A 127 -16.47 -0.24 7.24
C ALA A 127 -17.60 0.41 6.45
N GLY A 128 -18.45 1.21 7.12
CA GLY A 128 -19.49 1.97 6.44
C GLY A 128 -18.94 2.97 5.43
N ARG A 129 -17.84 3.65 5.77
CA ARG A 129 -17.16 4.61 4.89
C ARG A 129 -16.47 3.91 3.73
N ILE A 130 -15.78 2.81 3.97
CA ILE A 130 -15.14 2.00 2.91
C ILE A 130 -16.20 1.51 1.91
N ARG A 131 -17.34 0.98 2.38
CA ARG A 131 -18.45 0.58 1.48
C ARG A 131 -18.92 1.76 0.62
N ARG A 132 -19.08 2.95 1.23
CA ARG A 132 -19.47 4.15 0.46
C ARG A 132 -18.43 4.52 -0.61
N VAL A 133 -17.15 4.42 -0.31
CA VAL A 133 -16.07 4.64 -1.29
C VAL A 133 -16.16 3.61 -2.42
N GLN A 134 -16.33 2.33 -2.09
CA GLN A 134 -16.46 1.24 -3.05
C GLN A 134 -17.67 1.44 -3.98
N ASP A 135 -18.82 1.90 -3.44
CA ASP A 135 -20.00 2.23 -4.22
C ASP A 135 -19.74 3.35 -5.23
N ILE A 136 -19.06 4.42 -4.78
CA ILE A 136 -18.74 5.56 -5.64
C ILE A 136 -17.72 5.17 -6.73
N LEU A 137 -16.69 4.42 -6.36
CA LEU A 137 -15.64 4.00 -7.31
C LEU A 137 -16.09 2.82 -8.19
N GLY A 138 -17.11 2.08 -7.80
CA GLY A 138 -17.64 0.94 -8.54
C GLY A 138 -16.72 -0.29 -8.51
N GLN A 139 -15.82 -0.37 -7.52
CA GLN A 139 -14.93 -1.51 -7.31
C GLN A 139 -14.53 -1.63 -5.84
N ARG A 140 -14.07 -2.83 -5.44
CA ARG A 140 -13.42 -3.02 -4.13
C ARG A 140 -12.15 -2.20 -4.07
N ILE A 141 -11.88 -1.64 -2.90
CA ILE A 141 -10.60 -0.98 -2.59
C ILE A 141 -9.78 -1.85 -1.65
N ALA A 142 -8.47 -1.61 -1.59
CA ALA A 142 -7.62 -2.20 -0.58
C ALA A 142 -7.39 -1.21 0.57
N ILE A 143 -7.27 -1.74 1.79
CA ILE A 143 -6.94 -0.95 2.98
C ILE A 143 -5.59 -1.41 3.50
N GLU A 144 -4.71 -0.46 3.78
CA GLU A 144 -3.38 -0.73 4.28
C GLU A 144 -3.33 -0.81 5.79
N ASN A 145 -2.60 -1.79 6.32
CA ASN A 145 -2.18 -1.84 7.72
C ASN A 145 -1.09 -0.81 7.97
N ILE A 146 -1.41 0.27 8.67
CA ILE A 146 -0.48 1.37 8.95
C ILE A 146 0.46 1.07 10.12
N SER A 147 1.60 1.76 10.17
CA SER A 147 2.41 1.88 11.38
C SER A 147 1.78 2.86 12.37
N TYR A 148 1.99 2.65 13.67
CA TYR A 148 1.53 3.58 14.71
C TYR A 148 2.42 3.50 15.95
N TYR A 149 2.44 4.58 16.76
CA TYR A 149 3.30 4.71 17.94
C TYR A 149 2.52 4.68 19.25
N ALA A 150 1.24 4.99 19.20
CA ALA A 150 0.35 4.92 20.36
C ALA A 150 -1.08 4.65 19.89
N ALA A 151 -1.73 3.64 20.45
CA ALA A 151 -3.13 3.41 20.18
C ALA A 151 -3.99 4.27 21.15
N PRO A 152 -4.92 5.08 20.63
CA PRO A 152 -5.74 5.96 21.47
C PRO A 152 -6.68 5.21 22.40
N PHE A 153 -7.11 4.01 21.99
CA PHE A 153 -8.01 3.16 22.77
C PHE A 153 -8.04 1.75 22.16
N GLN A 154 -7.91 0.72 23.00
CA GLN A 154 -7.86 -0.67 22.55
C GLN A 154 -8.82 -1.55 23.36
N ARG A 155 -9.91 -2.02 22.74
CA ARG A 155 -10.76 -3.11 23.26
C ARG A 155 -10.48 -4.45 22.58
N MET A 156 -9.76 -4.43 21.46
CA MET A 156 -9.31 -5.62 20.76
C MET A 156 -7.88 -5.42 20.29
N ARG A 157 -7.23 -6.49 19.85
CA ARG A 157 -5.90 -6.41 19.26
C ARG A 157 -5.96 -5.73 17.89
N GLU A 158 -4.86 -5.13 17.45
CA GLU A 158 -4.72 -4.56 16.10
C GLU A 158 -5.18 -5.54 15.02
N ILE A 159 -4.66 -6.77 15.06
CA ILE A 159 -4.98 -7.81 14.06
C ILE A 159 -6.48 -8.16 14.02
N ASP A 160 -7.14 -8.19 15.18
CA ASP A 160 -8.57 -8.45 15.26
C ASP A 160 -9.37 -7.28 14.67
N PHE A 161 -8.91 -6.03 14.90
CA PHE A 161 -9.49 -4.82 14.33
C PHE A 161 -9.35 -4.80 12.80
N VAL A 162 -8.14 -5.04 12.27
CA VAL A 162 -7.89 -5.11 10.83
C VAL A 162 -8.80 -6.16 10.18
N ASN A 163 -8.85 -7.36 10.73
CA ASN A 163 -9.66 -8.46 10.21
C ASN A 163 -11.16 -8.15 10.25
N ALA A 164 -11.64 -7.51 11.33
CA ALA A 164 -13.03 -7.10 11.44
C ALA A 164 -13.42 -6.05 10.39
N VAL A 165 -12.55 -5.05 10.16
CA VAL A 165 -12.77 -4.04 9.10
C VAL A 165 -12.80 -4.69 7.73
N LEU A 166 -11.82 -5.55 7.39
CA LEU A 166 -11.77 -6.26 6.12
C LEU A 166 -13.02 -7.09 5.86
N ALA A 167 -13.49 -7.81 6.90
CA ALA A 167 -14.67 -8.65 6.80
C ALA A 167 -15.96 -7.81 6.65
N GLU A 168 -16.15 -6.79 7.48
CA GLU A 168 -17.38 -5.99 7.50
C GLU A 168 -17.50 -5.08 6.28
N ALA A 169 -16.39 -4.49 5.82
CA ALA A 169 -16.37 -3.65 4.63
C ALA A 169 -16.40 -4.45 3.32
N ASP A 170 -16.11 -5.74 3.37
CA ASP A 170 -15.83 -6.60 2.20
C ASP A 170 -14.80 -5.95 1.26
N CYS A 171 -13.71 -5.44 1.83
CA CYS A 171 -12.62 -4.84 1.10
C CYS A 171 -11.40 -5.76 0.99
N LEU A 172 -10.41 -5.34 0.22
CA LEU A 172 -9.12 -6.01 0.06
C LEU A 172 -8.11 -5.46 1.07
N LEU A 173 -6.97 -6.13 1.16
CA LEU A 173 -5.82 -5.71 1.97
C LEU A 173 -4.67 -5.29 1.05
N LEU A 174 -4.15 -4.10 1.23
CA LEU A 174 -2.79 -3.73 0.86
C LEU A 174 -1.91 -4.09 2.07
N LEU A 175 -1.11 -5.14 1.91
CA LEU A 175 -0.29 -5.66 2.98
C LEU A 175 1.05 -4.93 3.00
N ASP A 176 1.29 -4.07 3.98
CA ASP A 176 2.62 -3.52 4.20
C ASP A 176 3.37 -4.37 5.24
N VAL A 177 4.43 -5.05 4.78
CA VAL A 177 5.26 -5.91 5.63
C VAL A 177 6.28 -5.12 6.46
N ASN A 178 6.64 -3.90 6.03
CA ASN A 178 7.47 -3.01 6.82
C ASN A 178 6.71 -2.50 8.06
N ASN A 179 5.44 -2.10 7.88
CA ASN A 179 4.59 -1.62 8.96
C ASN A 179 4.34 -2.71 10.02
N ILE A 180 4.21 -3.97 9.60
CA ILE A 180 4.16 -5.09 10.56
C ILE A 180 5.45 -5.16 11.38
N VAL A 181 6.63 -5.06 10.75
CA VAL A 181 7.92 -5.12 11.46
C VAL A 181 8.07 -3.94 12.42
N VAL A 182 7.71 -2.73 11.99
CA VAL A 182 7.72 -1.52 12.83
C VAL A 182 6.81 -1.71 14.05
N ASN A 183 5.54 -2.07 13.82
CA ASN A 183 4.56 -2.26 14.89
C ASN A 183 4.94 -3.42 15.83
N ALA A 184 5.42 -4.54 15.28
CA ALA A 184 5.86 -5.69 16.09
C ALA A 184 6.97 -5.32 17.07
N THR A 185 7.93 -4.49 16.65
CA THR A 185 8.96 -3.96 17.52
C THR A 185 8.38 -3.00 18.56
N ASN A 186 7.63 -2.00 18.12
CA ASN A 186 7.14 -0.92 18.98
C ASN A 186 6.09 -1.39 20.00
N HIS A 187 5.27 -2.40 19.64
CA HIS A 187 4.19 -2.93 20.48
C HIS A 187 4.46 -4.33 21.01
N ARG A 188 5.65 -4.91 20.72
CA ARG A 188 6.16 -6.16 21.33
C ARG A 188 5.29 -7.38 21.03
N TYR A 189 4.97 -7.59 19.75
CA TYR A 189 4.32 -8.82 19.28
C TYR A 189 5.17 -9.54 18.21
N ASP A 190 4.83 -10.78 17.90
CA ASP A 190 5.52 -11.54 16.87
C ASP A 190 4.97 -11.17 15.48
N PRO A 191 5.78 -10.66 14.54
CA PRO A 191 5.33 -10.29 13.20
C PRO A 191 4.82 -11.50 12.39
N SER A 192 5.34 -12.71 12.64
CA SER A 192 4.87 -13.93 11.97
C SER A 192 3.50 -14.36 12.44
N ASP A 193 3.18 -14.16 13.74
CA ASP A 193 1.85 -14.44 14.29
C ASP A 193 0.82 -13.45 13.74
N PHE A 194 1.20 -12.17 13.61
CA PHE A 194 0.33 -11.17 12.99
C PHE A 194 0.04 -11.55 11.53
N LEU A 195 1.07 -11.84 10.75
CA LEU A 195 0.95 -12.24 9.36
C LEU A 195 0.10 -13.51 9.20
N ALA A 196 0.29 -14.48 10.10
CA ALA A 196 -0.46 -15.74 10.06
C ALA A 196 -1.97 -15.59 10.28
N ALA A 197 -2.39 -14.54 11.00
CA ALA A 197 -3.79 -14.27 11.32
C ALA A 197 -4.52 -13.45 10.24
N LEU A 198 -3.81 -12.95 9.21
CA LEU A 198 -4.42 -12.20 8.11
C LEU A 198 -5.15 -13.11 7.11
N PRO A 199 -6.27 -12.65 6.52
CA PRO A 199 -6.99 -13.38 5.47
C PRO A 199 -6.24 -13.26 4.12
N GLY A 200 -5.36 -14.21 3.81
CA GLY A 200 -4.47 -14.17 2.66
C GLY A 200 -5.18 -14.03 1.31
N GLU A 201 -6.42 -14.50 1.21
CA GLU A 201 -7.27 -14.34 0.00
C GLU A 201 -7.67 -12.89 -0.26
N ARG A 202 -7.59 -12.02 0.74
CA ARG A 202 -7.88 -10.59 0.60
C ARG A 202 -6.65 -9.74 0.23
N VAL A 203 -5.45 -10.31 0.27
CA VAL A 203 -4.22 -9.58 -0.09
C VAL A 203 -4.20 -9.31 -1.59
N ALA A 204 -4.35 -8.04 -1.97
CA ALA A 204 -4.36 -7.58 -3.36
C ALA A 204 -2.98 -7.20 -3.86
N CYS A 205 -2.18 -6.57 -3.00
CA CYS A 205 -0.83 -6.10 -3.28
C CYS A 205 -0.02 -6.11 -1.97
N ILE A 206 1.30 -6.15 -2.07
CA ILE A 206 2.20 -6.05 -0.92
C ILE A 206 3.08 -4.82 -1.09
N HIS A 207 3.23 -4.00 -0.04
CA HIS A 207 4.25 -2.99 0.06
C HIS A 207 5.46 -3.52 0.83
N VAL A 208 6.64 -3.15 0.37
CA VAL A 208 7.90 -3.39 1.04
C VAL A 208 8.74 -2.12 1.04
N ALA A 209 9.20 -1.72 2.21
CA ALA A 209 9.95 -0.49 2.44
C ALA A 209 11.04 -0.71 3.51
N GLY A 210 11.88 0.30 3.72
CA GLY A 210 12.81 0.33 4.83
C GLY A 210 12.42 1.40 5.86
N HIS A 211 12.71 1.13 7.11
CA HIS A 211 12.45 2.01 8.25
C HIS A 211 13.74 2.52 8.89
N TYR A 212 13.60 3.42 9.86
CA TYR A 212 14.71 3.91 10.67
C TYR A 212 14.67 3.26 12.06
N ASP A 213 15.81 2.68 12.48
CA ASP A 213 15.99 2.15 13.82
C ASP A 213 16.40 3.28 14.77
N GLU A 214 15.46 3.83 15.53
CA GLU A 214 15.72 4.89 16.52
C GLU A 214 16.39 4.29 17.77
N ALA A 215 15.92 3.10 18.20
CA ALA A 215 16.46 2.32 19.31
C ALA A 215 16.17 0.82 19.08
N ASP A 216 16.73 -0.05 19.93
CA ASP A 216 16.51 -1.50 19.84
C ASP A 216 15.02 -1.88 19.95
N ASP A 217 14.23 -1.08 20.67
CA ASP A 217 12.80 -1.29 20.91
C ASP A 217 11.92 -0.18 20.31
N LEU A 218 12.48 0.66 19.41
CA LEU A 218 11.75 1.72 18.72
C LEU A 218 12.18 1.86 17.27
N LYS A 219 11.25 1.62 16.36
CA LYS A 219 11.41 1.84 14.93
C LYS A 219 10.52 2.97 14.46
N VAL A 220 11.03 3.77 13.51
CA VAL A 220 10.29 4.86 12.89
C VAL A 220 10.04 4.52 11.44
N ASP A 221 8.78 4.51 11.07
CA ASP A 221 8.34 4.25 9.70
C ASP A 221 8.62 5.48 8.83
N THR A 222 9.65 5.37 8.02
CA THR A 222 10.12 6.50 7.20
C THR A 222 10.04 6.22 5.71
N HIS A 223 10.01 4.94 5.30
CA HIS A 223 10.20 4.53 3.90
C HIS A 223 11.40 5.24 3.23
N GLY A 224 12.40 5.59 4.05
CA GLY A 224 13.57 6.39 3.66
C GLY A 224 14.90 5.65 3.67
N SER A 225 14.88 4.36 3.95
CA SER A 225 16.06 3.48 4.03
C SER A 225 15.93 2.28 3.09
N ALA A 226 17.04 1.60 2.83
CA ALA A 226 16.99 0.31 2.14
C ALA A 226 16.24 -0.74 2.99
N VAL A 227 15.57 -1.65 2.32
CA VAL A 227 14.84 -2.74 2.99
C VAL A 227 15.81 -3.65 3.73
N ASN A 228 15.60 -3.85 5.01
CA ASN A 228 16.48 -4.67 5.84
C ASN A 228 16.13 -6.17 5.81
N ALA A 229 16.99 -6.99 6.41
CA ALA A 229 16.85 -8.44 6.38
C ALA A 229 15.57 -8.94 7.07
N GLN A 230 15.08 -8.25 8.10
CA GLN A 230 13.87 -8.63 8.83
C GLN A 230 12.62 -8.44 7.95
N VAL A 231 12.52 -7.31 7.25
CA VAL A 231 11.43 -7.02 6.32
C VAL A 231 11.48 -7.99 5.12
N TRP A 232 12.68 -8.25 4.57
CA TRP A 232 12.83 -9.25 3.51
C TRP A 232 12.37 -10.65 3.95
N GLY A 233 12.71 -11.05 5.18
CA GLY A 233 12.28 -12.33 5.74
C GLY A 233 10.76 -12.44 5.86
N LEU A 234 10.10 -11.37 6.31
CA LEU A 234 8.64 -11.32 6.45
C LEU A 234 7.94 -11.32 5.08
N LEU A 235 8.52 -10.64 4.07
CA LEU A 235 8.03 -10.70 2.69
C LEU A 235 8.09 -12.14 2.13
N GLU A 236 9.19 -12.85 2.36
CA GLU A 236 9.32 -14.25 1.94
C GLU A 236 8.30 -15.15 2.66
N GLU A 237 8.01 -14.86 3.92
CA GLU A 237 6.97 -15.54 4.67
C GLU A 237 5.58 -15.25 4.12
N ALA A 238 5.28 -13.98 3.77
CA ALA A 238 4.02 -13.60 3.13
C ALA A 238 3.80 -14.39 1.83
N TYR A 239 4.81 -14.48 0.98
CA TYR A 239 4.70 -15.29 -0.24
C TYR A 239 4.52 -16.78 0.04
N ARG A 240 5.13 -17.32 1.09
CA ARG A 240 4.94 -18.72 1.47
C ARG A 240 3.51 -19.03 1.93
N ARG A 241 2.89 -18.08 2.64
CA ARG A 241 1.55 -18.26 3.22
C ARG A 241 0.45 -17.97 2.22
N PHE A 242 0.59 -16.90 1.46
CA PHE A 242 -0.48 -16.34 0.64
C PHE A 242 -0.27 -16.58 -0.87
N GLY A 243 0.85 -17.20 -1.26
CA GLY A 243 1.30 -17.24 -2.64
C GLY A 243 1.85 -15.90 -3.12
N ARG A 244 2.31 -15.86 -4.36
CA ARG A 244 2.81 -14.62 -4.97
C ARG A 244 1.72 -13.57 -5.06
N ARG A 245 2.09 -12.33 -4.80
CA ARG A 245 1.23 -11.14 -4.94
C ARG A 245 2.04 -10.04 -5.62
N PRO A 246 1.40 -9.17 -6.41
CA PRO A 246 2.06 -7.96 -6.90
C PRO A 246 2.72 -7.25 -5.72
N THR A 247 3.98 -6.85 -5.88
CA THR A 247 4.74 -6.24 -4.78
C THR A 247 5.36 -4.93 -5.23
N LEU A 248 5.13 -3.89 -4.46
CA LEU A 248 5.68 -2.56 -4.66
C LEU A 248 6.88 -2.33 -3.74
N LEU A 249 7.98 -1.86 -4.30
CA LEU A 249 9.05 -1.24 -3.52
C LEU A 249 8.70 0.23 -3.30
N GLU A 250 8.49 0.60 -2.05
CA GLU A 250 8.16 1.97 -1.66
C GLU A 250 9.38 2.71 -1.14
N ARG A 251 9.56 3.96 -1.60
CA ARG A 251 10.58 4.87 -1.13
C ARG A 251 10.05 6.30 -1.15
N ASP A 252 9.85 6.90 0.04
CA ASP A 252 9.25 8.22 0.21
C ASP A 252 10.27 9.31 0.42
N PHE A 253 11.31 9.01 1.16
CA PHE A 253 12.37 9.94 1.54
C PHE A 253 13.73 9.39 1.15
N ASN A 254 14.75 10.26 1.18
CA ASN A 254 16.13 9.87 0.92
C ASN A 254 16.25 9.02 -0.35
N LEU A 255 15.63 9.50 -1.44
CA LEU A 255 15.66 8.80 -2.72
C LEU A 255 17.11 8.55 -3.14
N PRO A 256 17.57 7.29 -3.25
CA PRO A 256 18.89 6.97 -3.72
C PRO A 256 18.98 7.17 -5.23
N PRO A 257 20.16 7.02 -5.86
CA PRO A 257 20.28 6.91 -7.30
C PRO A 257 19.28 5.89 -7.87
N PHE A 258 18.72 6.19 -9.02
CA PHE A 258 17.63 5.35 -9.58
C PHE A 258 18.07 3.90 -9.84
N GLU A 259 19.34 3.69 -10.22
CA GLU A 259 19.91 2.35 -10.41
C GLU A 259 19.89 1.53 -9.11
N ASP A 260 20.14 2.16 -7.96
CA ASP A 260 20.09 1.48 -6.66
C ASP A 260 18.66 1.04 -6.33
N LEU A 261 17.64 1.85 -6.72
CA LEU A 261 16.23 1.44 -6.60
C LEU A 261 15.90 0.25 -7.50
N LEU A 262 16.44 0.22 -8.72
CA LEU A 262 16.25 -0.92 -9.61
C LEU A 262 16.94 -2.19 -9.09
N ASP A 263 18.11 -2.06 -8.48
CA ASP A 263 18.81 -3.18 -7.84
C ASP A 263 18.02 -3.72 -6.65
N GLU A 264 17.42 -2.84 -5.86
CA GLU A 264 16.55 -3.23 -4.73
C GLU A 264 15.26 -3.88 -5.24
N LEU A 265 14.63 -3.33 -6.29
CA LEU A 265 13.48 -3.96 -6.96
C LEU A 265 13.86 -5.35 -7.54
N GLY A 266 15.09 -5.50 -8.01
CA GLY A 266 15.65 -6.79 -8.42
C GLY A 266 15.63 -7.82 -7.29
N GLN A 267 15.74 -7.39 -6.03
CA GLN A 267 15.60 -8.28 -4.88
C GLN A 267 14.16 -8.76 -4.68
N VAL A 268 13.16 -7.88 -4.91
CA VAL A 268 11.73 -8.29 -4.92
C VAL A 268 11.51 -9.36 -5.98
N ARG A 269 11.97 -9.14 -7.21
CA ARG A 269 11.81 -10.09 -8.33
C ARG A 269 12.44 -11.46 -8.05
N ARG A 270 13.63 -11.48 -7.44
CA ARG A 270 14.29 -12.76 -7.06
C ARG A 270 13.44 -13.55 -6.06
N ARG A 271 12.80 -12.88 -5.10
CA ARG A 271 11.94 -13.52 -4.09
C ARG A 271 10.62 -14.02 -4.70
N LEU A 272 10.00 -13.23 -5.58
CA LEU A 272 8.82 -13.65 -6.35
C LEU A 272 9.12 -14.90 -7.19
N ALA A 273 10.25 -14.93 -7.91
CA ALA A 273 10.68 -16.08 -8.69
C ALA A 273 10.93 -17.31 -7.81
N GLY A 274 11.58 -17.12 -6.67
CA GLY A 274 11.83 -18.20 -5.69
C GLY A 274 10.54 -18.78 -5.10
N ALA A 275 9.54 -17.94 -4.85
CA ALA A 275 8.21 -18.38 -4.41
C ALA A 275 7.48 -19.18 -5.49
N GLY A 276 7.48 -18.72 -6.75
CA GLY A 276 6.87 -19.43 -7.86
C GLY A 276 7.47 -20.81 -8.11
N ALA A 277 8.80 -20.95 -7.97
CA ALA A 277 9.47 -22.25 -8.07
C ALA A 277 9.07 -23.23 -6.94
N ARG A 278 8.70 -22.71 -5.76
CA ARG A 278 8.17 -23.53 -4.65
C ARG A 278 6.72 -23.95 -4.90
N GLU A 279 5.86 -23.04 -5.37
CA GLU A 279 4.46 -23.33 -5.73
C GLU A 279 4.38 -24.48 -6.75
N GLN A 280 5.20 -24.43 -7.80
CA GLN A 280 5.25 -25.49 -8.83
C GLN A 280 5.68 -26.85 -8.27
N ARG A 281 6.63 -26.89 -7.32
CA ARG A 281 7.06 -28.15 -6.68
C ARG A 281 6.02 -28.77 -5.75
N HIS A 282 5.10 -27.98 -5.20
CA HIS A 282 4.02 -28.48 -4.35
C HIS A 282 2.80 -28.93 -5.16
N ALA A 283 2.68 -28.47 -6.40
CA ALA A 283 1.59 -28.82 -7.31
C ALA A 283 1.90 -30.06 -8.20
N ALA A 284 3.15 -30.52 -8.21
CA ALA A 284 3.64 -31.68 -8.97
C ALA A 284 3.77 -32.90 -8.06
#